data_d75b8dc6c800017cd2f4d0f74fe481de
#
_entry.id   d75b8dc6c800017cd2f4d0f74fe481de
#
_cell.length_a   1.000
_cell.length_b   1.000
_cell.length_c   1.000
_cell.angle_alpha   90.00
_cell.angle_beta   90.00
_cell.angle_gamma   90.00
#
_symmetry.space_group_name_H-M   'P 1'
#
loop_
_entity.id
_entity.type
_entity.pdbx_description
1 polymer ?
#
loop_
_entity_poly.entity_id
_entity_poly.type
_entity_poly.pdbx_seq_one_letter_code
_entity_poly.pdbx_strand_id
1 'polypeptide(L)'
;HGLYRDLAKYLVERQDLELWAKVLNKEEGKDDDDPQRRQLIDQIVEWALPESTNADEVSSTVKAFMAADLPSELINLLERIVLQGSDFSDNKNLQNLLILTAIRADSTRVAGYVDQLDNFDAKDIALICLDENHMLYEEGFNIYVKFSKPEHTQDKDEQIEMQVLAIGVLVDHVKDIDRAKTYATQCDE
;
A
#
# COMPACT_ATOMS: atom_id res chain seq x y z
N HIS A 1 3.41 9.45 29.34
CA HIS A 1 3.90 8.82 28.07
C HIS A 1 3.96 7.27 28.15
N GLY A 2 4.36 6.67 29.29
CA GLY A 2 4.44 5.21 29.42
C GLY A 2 3.10 4.47 29.36
N LEU A 3 2.05 5.02 29.94
CA LEU A 3 0.73 4.38 30.01
C LEU A 3 0.12 4.09 28.62
N TYR A 4 0.23 5.02 27.68
CA TYR A 4 -0.33 4.86 26.33
C TYR A 4 0.47 3.86 25.51
N ARG A 5 1.78 3.78 25.70
CA ARG A 5 2.63 2.75 25.05
C ARG A 5 2.28 1.36 25.55
N ASP A 6 2.12 1.19 26.86
CA ASP A 6 1.75 -0.10 27.45
C ASP A 6 0.33 -0.52 27.02
N LEU A 7 -0.60 0.44 26.94
CA LEU A 7 -1.95 0.17 26.43
C LEU A 7 -1.95 -0.19 24.95
N ALA A 8 -1.17 0.51 24.13
CA ALA A 8 -1.02 0.20 22.70
C ALA A 8 -0.48 -1.22 22.49
N LYS A 9 0.56 -1.60 23.23
CA LYS A 9 1.13 -2.94 23.20
C LYS A 9 0.11 -3.99 23.62
N TYR A 10 -0.61 -3.76 24.69
CA TYR A 10 -1.68 -4.64 25.16
C TYR A 10 -2.77 -4.87 24.11
N LEU A 11 -3.20 -3.81 23.39
CA LEU A 11 -4.20 -3.92 22.33
C LEU A 11 -3.70 -4.78 21.17
N VAL A 12 -2.44 -4.57 20.74
CA VAL A 12 -1.82 -5.36 19.66
C VAL A 12 -1.72 -6.83 20.05
N GLU A 13 -1.21 -7.13 21.24
CA GLU A 13 -1.04 -8.51 21.72
C GLU A 13 -2.37 -9.25 21.93
N ARG A 14 -3.42 -8.53 22.30
CA ARG A 14 -4.73 -9.10 22.63
C ARG A 14 -5.50 -9.58 21.40
N GLN A 15 -5.31 -8.96 20.24
CA GLN A 15 -5.96 -9.29 18.94
C GLN A 15 -7.50 -9.32 18.99
N ASP A 16 -8.10 -8.62 19.95
CA ASP A 16 -9.53 -8.60 20.21
C ASP A 16 -10.20 -7.48 19.40
N LEU A 17 -10.93 -7.85 18.34
CA LEU A 17 -11.57 -6.89 17.43
C LEU A 17 -12.66 -6.04 18.11
N GLU A 18 -13.33 -6.57 19.15
CA GLU A 18 -14.33 -5.79 19.90
C GLU A 18 -13.65 -4.70 20.75
N LEU A 19 -12.50 -5.04 21.33
CA LEU A 19 -11.72 -4.08 22.10
C LEU A 19 -11.14 -2.99 21.17
N TRP A 20 -10.63 -3.39 19.99
CA TRP A 20 -10.20 -2.47 18.95
C TRP A 20 -11.31 -1.51 18.51
N ALA A 21 -12.51 -2.03 18.26
CA ALA A 21 -13.65 -1.21 17.88
C ALA A 21 -14.00 -0.16 18.94
N LYS A 22 -13.95 -0.52 20.22
CA LYS A 22 -14.19 0.44 21.32
C LYS A 22 -13.17 1.56 21.41
N VAL A 23 -11.93 1.27 21.01
CA VAL A 23 -10.82 2.23 21.10
C VAL A 23 -10.74 3.12 19.85
N LEU A 24 -10.94 2.53 18.66
CA LEU A 24 -10.75 3.22 17.38
C LEU A 24 -12.03 3.88 16.85
N ASN A 25 -13.22 3.33 17.15
CA ASN A 25 -14.46 3.90 16.65
C ASN A 25 -14.77 5.22 17.35
N LYS A 26 -15.34 6.13 16.59
CA LYS A 26 -15.90 7.38 17.14
C LYS A 26 -17.05 7.05 18.08
N GLU A 27 -17.03 7.54 19.29
CA GLU A 27 -18.24 7.59 20.12
C GLU A 27 -19.20 8.62 19.54
N GLU A 28 -20.47 8.25 19.37
CA GLU A 28 -21.52 9.19 18.93
C GLU A 28 -21.53 10.40 19.83
N GLY A 29 -21.22 11.59 19.27
CA GLY A 29 -21.27 12.89 19.99
C GLY A 29 -19.93 13.38 20.54
N LYS A 30 -18.81 12.69 20.31
CA LYS A 30 -17.46 13.21 20.57
C LYS A 30 -16.83 13.74 19.28
N ASP A 31 -16.10 14.85 19.41
CA ASP A 31 -15.31 15.42 18.30
C ASP A 31 -14.30 14.43 17.75
N ASP A 32 -14.02 14.53 16.44
CA ASP A 32 -12.99 13.75 15.74
C ASP A 32 -11.60 13.83 16.40
N ASP A 33 -11.41 14.75 17.29
CA ASP A 33 -10.14 15.20 17.84
C ASP A 33 -10.01 14.86 19.34
N ASP A 34 -10.51 13.68 19.78
CA ASP A 34 -10.21 13.22 21.15
C ASP A 34 -8.69 13.00 21.30
N PRO A 35 -8.00 13.83 22.10
CA PRO A 35 -6.54 13.78 22.23
C PRO A 35 -6.03 12.44 22.76
N GLN A 36 -6.83 11.73 23.55
CA GLN A 36 -6.46 10.44 24.14
C GLN A 36 -6.50 9.34 23.09
N ARG A 37 -7.55 9.31 22.26
CA ARG A 37 -7.69 8.40 21.13
C ARG A 37 -6.56 8.64 20.13
N ARG A 38 -6.29 9.89 19.76
CA ARG A 38 -5.23 10.25 18.83
C ARG A 38 -3.86 9.81 19.35
N GLN A 39 -3.55 10.09 20.61
CA GLN A 39 -2.28 9.69 21.23
C GLN A 39 -2.12 8.17 21.25
N LEU A 40 -3.18 7.41 21.47
CA LEU A 40 -3.13 5.96 21.46
C LEU A 40 -2.87 5.41 20.05
N ILE A 41 -3.56 5.95 19.03
CA ILE A 41 -3.33 5.61 17.63
C ILE A 41 -1.88 5.87 17.24
N ASP A 42 -1.35 7.04 17.59
CA ASP A 42 0.04 7.40 17.30
C ASP A 42 1.03 6.42 17.97
N GLN A 43 0.77 6.00 19.21
CA GLN A 43 1.62 5.01 19.89
C GLN A 43 1.56 3.61 19.22
N ILE A 44 0.40 3.22 18.70
CA ILE A 44 0.26 1.96 17.95
C ILE A 44 1.07 2.03 16.66
N VAL A 45 0.90 3.11 15.90
CA VAL A 45 1.58 3.32 14.62
C VAL A 45 3.09 3.45 14.78
N GLU A 46 3.54 4.18 15.81
CA GLU A 46 4.95 4.51 15.97
C GLU A 46 5.78 3.41 16.64
N TRP A 47 5.18 2.63 17.54
CA TRP A 47 5.95 1.75 18.41
C TRP A 47 5.41 0.33 18.49
N ALA A 48 4.13 0.16 18.84
CA ALA A 48 3.63 -1.14 19.25
C ALA A 48 3.65 -2.16 18.12
N LEU A 49 3.19 -1.80 16.94
CA LEU A 49 3.12 -2.72 15.81
C LEU A 49 4.43 -2.88 15.03
N PRO A 50 5.22 -1.81 14.76
CA PRO A 50 6.52 -1.98 14.12
C PRO A 50 7.52 -2.86 14.91
N GLU A 51 7.35 -2.95 16.24
CA GLU A 51 8.14 -3.85 17.09
C GLU A 51 7.62 -5.30 17.10
N SER A 52 6.40 -5.56 16.57
CA SER A 52 5.83 -6.92 16.54
C SER A 52 6.49 -7.78 15.46
N THR A 53 6.78 -9.02 15.82
CA THR A 53 7.22 -10.09 14.90
C THR A 53 6.12 -11.12 14.65
N ASN A 54 4.92 -10.89 15.19
CA ASN A 54 3.78 -11.80 15.12
C ASN A 54 2.84 -11.40 13.96
N ALA A 55 2.72 -12.27 12.96
CA ALA A 55 1.86 -12.03 11.79
C ALA A 55 0.37 -11.85 12.14
N ASP A 56 -0.12 -12.53 13.19
CA ASP A 56 -1.52 -12.41 13.61
C ASP A 56 -1.80 -11.06 14.27
N GLU A 57 -0.84 -10.50 15.00
CA GLU A 57 -0.92 -9.15 15.57
C GLU A 57 -0.96 -8.09 14.46
N VAL A 58 -0.10 -8.21 13.46
CA VAL A 58 -0.09 -7.32 12.29
C VAL A 58 -1.43 -7.40 11.57
N SER A 59 -1.90 -8.61 11.27
CA SER A 59 -3.17 -8.84 10.55
C SER A 59 -4.38 -8.29 11.30
N SER A 60 -4.49 -8.55 12.61
CA SER A 60 -5.61 -8.08 13.43
C SER A 60 -5.64 -6.55 13.55
N THR A 61 -4.48 -5.93 13.73
CA THR A 61 -4.36 -4.46 13.81
C THR A 61 -4.73 -3.80 12.48
N VAL A 62 -4.22 -4.30 11.37
CA VAL A 62 -4.57 -3.80 10.02
C VAL A 62 -6.08 -3.89 9.79
N LYS A 63 -6.72 -5.02 10.10
CA LYS A 63 -8.17 -5.19 10.00
C LYS A 63 -8.94 -4.19 10.88
N ALA A 64 -8.45 -3.93 12.09
CA ALA A 64 -9.06 -2.96 13.00
C ALA A 64 -9.01 -1.54 12.44
N PHE A 65 -7.87 -1.11 11.87
CA PHE A 65 -7.72 0.20 11.23
C PHE A 65 -8.60 0.34 9.98
N MET A 66 -8.72 -0.73 9.18
CA MET A 66 -9.64 -0.75 8.03
C MET A 66 -11.11 -0.63 8.48
N ALA A 67 -11.50 -1.36 9.51
CA ALA A 67 -12.86 -1.33 10.04
C ALA A 67 -13.24 0.02 10.66
N ALA A 68 -12.27 0.72 11.22
CA ALA A 68 -12.45 2.07 11.79
C ALA A 68 -12.39 3.20 10.76
N ASP A 69 -12.16 2.87 9.48
CA ASP A 69 -12.01 3.83 8.37
C ASP A 69 -10.95 4.90 8.66
N LEU A 70 -9.74 4.44 8.97
CA LEU A 70 -8.55 5.26 9.27
C LEU A 70 -7.48 5.11 8.17
N PRO A 71 -7.75 5.54 6.92
CA PRO A 71 -6.86 5.26 5.79
C PRO A 71 -5.51 5.96 5.89
N SER A 72 -5.45 7.18 6.40
CA SER A 72 -4.19 7.92 6.57
C SER A 72 -3.28 7.28 7.62
N GLU A 73 -3.86 6.88 8.74
CA GLU A 73 -3.17 6.17 9.82
C GLU A 73 -2.72 4.78 9.36
N LEU A 74 -3.55 4.10 8.56
CA LEU A 74 -3.22 2.81 7.97
C LEU A 74 -2.03 2.92 7.00
N ILE A 75 -1.99 3.95 6.15
CA ILE A 75 -0.84 4.23 5.28
C ILE A 75 0.42 4.42 6.12
N ASN A 76 0.38 5.28 7.13
CA ASN A 76 1.53 5.53 8.00
C ASN A 76 2.02 4.26 8.71
N LEU A 77 1.10 3.42 9.16
CA LEU A 77 1.41 2.13 9.78
C LEU A 77 2.08 1.17 8.79
N LEU A 78 1.49 1.00 7.61
CA LEU A 78 2.01 0.13 6.57
C LEU A 78 3.36 0.60 6.02
N GLU A 79 3.57 1.90 5.89
CA GLU A 79 4.89 2.45 5.53
C GLU A 79 5.97 2.02 6.51
N ARG A 80 5.70 2.08 7.81
CA ARG A 80 6.66 1.65 8.83
C ARG A 80 6.96 0.15 8.77
N ILE A 81 5.94 -0.67 8.53
CA ILE A 81 6.09 -2.12 8.44
C ILE A 81 6.78 -2.53 7.13
N VAL A 82 6.39 -1.94 6.01
CA VAL A 82 6.81 -2.38 4.67
C VAL A 82 8.10 -1.68 4.21
N LEU A 83 8.25 -0.38 4.46
CA LEU A 83 9.37 0.41 3.94
C LEU A 83 10.56 0.51 4.89
N GLN A 84 10.39 0.28 6.19
CA GLN A 84 11.45 0.47 7.19
C GLN A 84 12.18 -0.82 7.60
N GLY A 85 12.03 -1.91 6.82
CA GLY A 85 12.85 -3.11 6.99
C GLY A 85 12.43 -4.03 8.12
N SER A 86 11.13 -4.19 8.37
CA SER A 86 10.60 -5.21 9.29
C SER A 86 10.64 -6.61 8.66
N ASP A 87 10.37 -7.64 9.45
CA ASP A 87 10.22 -9.04 8.99
C ASP A 87 9.09 -9.21 7.96
N PHE A 88 8.19 -8.23 7.85
CA PHE A 88 7.04 -8.22 6.94
C PHE A 88 7.22 -7.32 5.72
N SER A 89 8.40 -6.74 5.51
CA SER A 89 8.66 -5.80 4.39
C SER A 89 8.38 -6.42 3.03
N ASP A 90 8.67 -7.71 2.86
CA ASP A 90 8.45 -8.44 1.61
C ASP A 90 7.11 -9.19 1.57
N ASN A 91 6.19 -8.88 2.47
CA ASN A 91 4.86 -9.49 2.47
C ASN A 91 3.99 -8.92 1.35
N LYS A 92 3.64 -9.74 0.37
CA LYS A 92 2.85 -9.36 -0.80
C LYS A 92 1.52 -8.71 -0.46
N ASN A 93 0.79 -9.26 0.49
CA ASN A 93 -0.52 -8.74 0.88
C ASN A 93 -0.43 -7.35 1.52
N LEU A 94 0.62 -7.10 2.32
CA LEU A 94 0.85 -5.80 2.93
C LEU A 94 1.32 -4.77 1.91
N GLN A 95 2.16 -5.15 0.96
CA GLN A 95 2.55 -4.28 -0.15
C GLN A 95 1.34 -3.93 -1.03
N ASN A 96 0.51 -4.90 -1.40
CA ASN A 96 -0.75 -4.65 -2.10
C ASN A 96 -1.64 -3.69 -1.34
N LEU A 97 -1.83 -3.92 -0.05
CA LEU A 97 -2.71 -3.10 0.78
C LEU A 97 -2.21 -1.66 0.91
N LEU A 98 -0.90 -1.45 1.05
CA LEU A 98 -0.30 -0.11 1.09
C LEU A 98 -0.60 0.67 -0.19
N ILE A 99 -0.34 0.06 -1.35
CA ILE A 99 -0.58 0.70 -2.65
C ILE A 99 -2.08 0.96 -2.86
N LEU A 100 -2.94 -0.02 -2.60
CA LEU A 100 -4.39 0.11 -2.77
C LEU A 100 -5.00 1.17 -1.85
N THR A 101 -4.54 1.26 -0.60
CA THR A 101 -4.98 2.30 0.34
C THR A 101 -4.55 3.68 -0.14
N ALA A 102 -3.32 3.81 -0.63
CA ALA A 102 -2.82 5.06 -1.20
C ALA A 102 -3.57 5.48 -2.46
N ILE A 103 -3.88 4.58 -3.38
CA ILE A 103 -4.68 4.89 -4.57
C ILE A 103 -6.01 5.56 -4.19
N ARG A 104 -6.64 5.12 -3.11
CA ARG A 104 -7.93 5.64 -2.65
C ARG A 104 -7.82 6.92 -1.82
N ALA A 105 -6.83 7.01 -0.95
CA ALA A 105 -6.75 8.06 0.08
C ALA A 105 -5.70 9.14 -0.20
N ASP A 106 -4.57 8.78 -0.83
CA ASP A 106 -3.48 9.70 -1.14
C ASP A 106 -2.67 9.20 -2.35
N SER A 107 -3.21 9.42 -3.54
CA SER A 107 -2.62 8.95 -4.79
C SER A 107 -1.23 9.53 -5.09
N THR A 108 -0.85 10.62 -4.44
CA THR A 108 0.47 11.25 -4.62
C THR A 108 1.63 10.36 -4.14
N ARG A 109 1.36 9.38 -3.27
CA ARG A 109 2.35 8.44 -2.75
C ARG A 109 2.57 7.21 -3.63
N VAL A 110 1.64 6.92 -4.55
CA VAL A 110 1.63 5.67 -5.33
C VAL A 110 2.89 5.51 -6.17
N ALA A 111 3.35 6.56 -6.86
CA ALA A 111 4.57 6.51 -7.65
C ALA A 111 5.80 6.08 -6.82
N GLY A 112 5.96 6.62 -5.62
CA GLY A 112 7.06 6.26 -4.71
C GLY A 112 6.99 4.80 -4.26
N TYR A 113 5.79 4.26 -4.02
CA TYR A 113 5.63 2.85 -3.65
C TYR A 113 5.91 1.91 -4.82
N VAL A 114 5.46 2.26 -6.02
CA VAL A 114 5.76 1.50 -7.24
C VAL A 114 7.27 1.40 -7.47
N ASP A 115 8.02 2.46 -7.20
CA ASP A 115 9.48 2.44 -7.34
C ASP A 115 10.17 1.57 -6.27
N GLN A 116 9.71 1.63 -5.02
CA GLN A 116 10.39 1.00 -3.89
C GLN A 116 10.00 -0.46 -3.65
N LEU A 117 8.78 -0.88 -4.02
CA LEU A 117 8.24 -2.19 -3.72
C LEU A 117 8.35 -3.14 -4.91
N ASP A 118 8.74 -4.40 -4.65
CA ASP A 118 9.03 -5.39 -5.69
C ASP A 118 8.14 -6.63 -5.60
N ASN A 119 7.36 -6.79 -4.54
CA ASN A 119 6.52 -7.97 -4.32
C ASN A 119 5.05 -7.60 -4.12
N PHE A 120 4.41 -7.10 -5.19
CA PHE A 120 2.97 -6.85 -5.23
C PHE A 120 2.35 -7.40 -6.52
N ASP A 121 1.02 -7.50 -6.57
CA ASP A 121 0.28 -8.01 -7.73
C ASP A 121 0.24 -6.95 -8.86
N ALA A 122 1.28 -6.92 -9.68
CA ALA A 122 1.53 -5.87 -10.65
C ALA A 122 0.39 -5.67 -11.64
N LYS A 123 -0.14 -6.73 -12.25
CA LYS A 123 -1.21 -6.65 -13.25
C LYS A 123 -2.50 -6.09 -12.64
N ASP A 124 -2.89 -6.58 -11.47
CA ASP A 124 -4.13 -6.17 -10.81
C ASP A 124 -4.05 -4.71 -10.34
N ILE A 125 -2.93 -4.32 -9.74
CA ILE A 125 -2.71 -2.94 -9.28
C ILE A 125 -2.61 -1.97 -10.45
N ALA A 126 -1.92 -2.35 -11.54
CA ALA A 126 -1.87 -1.52 -12.74
C ALA A 126 -3.27 -1.29 -13.34
N LEU A 127 -4.11 -2.32 -13.43
CA LEU A 127 -5.50 -2.18 -13.89
C LEU A 127 -6.31 -1.22 -13.01
N ILE A 128 -6.13 -1.27 -11.70
CA ILE A 128 -6.79 -0.33 -10.77
C ILE A 128 -6.29 1.10 -10.98
N CYS A 129 -4.98 1.29 -11.20
CA CYS A 129 -4.42 2.60 -11.55
C CYS A 129 -5.00 3.18 -12.84
N LEU A 130 -5.27 2.32 -13.83
CA LEU A 130 -5.81 2.72 -15.14
C LEU A 130 -7.32 2.95 -15.15
N ASP A 131 -8.03 2.59 -14.08
CA ASP A 131 -9.47 2.80 -13.95
C ASP A 131 -9.83 4.29 -14.07
N GLU A 132 -10.98 4.59 -14.69
CA GLU A 132 -11.46 5.95 -14.95
C GLU A 132 -11.67 6.77 -13.67
N ASN A 133 -11.86 6.13 -12.52
CA ASN A 133 -12.01 6.81 -11.24
C ASN A 133 -10.67 7.27 -10.64
N HIS A 134 -9.58 6.64 -11.05
CA HIS A 134 -8.24 6.93 -10.51
C HIS A 134 -7.36 7.69 -11.50
N MET A 135 -7.37 7.32 -12.77
CA MET A 135 -6.60 7.93 -13.86
C MET A 135 -5.10 8.07 -13.57
N LEU A 136 -4.53 7.09 -12.86
CA LEU A 136 -3.11 7.01 -12.53
C LEU A 136 -2.34 6.30 -13.67
N TYR A 137 -2.39 6.89 -14.86
CA TYR A 137 -1.89 6.26 -16.09
C TYR A 137 -0.37 6.11 -16.11
N GLU A 138 0.36 7.09 -15.58
CA GLU A 138 1.82 7.02 -15.49
C GLU A 138 2.26 5.95 -14.49
N GLU A 139 1.58 5.83 -13.36
CA GLU A 139 1.84 4.79 -12.37
C GLU A 139 1.54 3.40 -12.94
N GLY A 140 0.43 3.23 -13.65
CA GLY A 140 0.10 1.99 -14.35
C GLY A 140 1.13 1.61 -15.41
N PHE A 141 1.58 2.59 -16.22
CA PHE A 141 2.67 2.41 -17.17
C PHE A 141 3.96 1.97 -16.48
N ASN A 142 4.37 2.65 -15.42
CA ASN A 142 5.61 2.35 -14.69
C ASN A 142 5.59 0.97 -14.05
N ILE A 143 4.43 0.49 -13.58
CA ILE A 143 4.27 -0.87 -13.07
C ILE A 143 4.59 -1.89 -14.17
N TYR A 144 3.98 -1.76 -15.33
CA TYR A 144 4.22 -2.70 -16.44
C TYR A 144 5.68 -2.66 -16.91
N VAL A 145 6.29 -1.48 -17.02
CA VAL A 145 7.70 -1.33 -17.38
C VAL A 145 8.61 -2.00 -16.36
N LYS A 146 8.36 -1.78 -15.06
CA LYS A 146 9.15 -2.36 -13.99
C LYS A 146 9.10 -3.89 -14.03
N PHE A 147 7.91 -4.45 -14.10
CA PHE A 147 7.71 -5.90 -14.04
C PHE A 147 7.96 -6.64 -15.39
N SER A 148 8.21 -5.92 -16.48
CA SER A 148 8.71 -6.50 -17.74
C SER A 148 10.18 -6.80 -17.71
N LYS A 149 10.93 -6.37 -16.71
CA LYS A 149 12.38 -6.55 -16.63
C LYS A 149 12.77 -7.95 -16.17
N PRO A 150 13.93 -8.49 -16.63
CA PRO A 150 14.41 -9.83 -16.26
C PRO A 150 14.61 -10.06 -14.76
N GLU A 151 14.77 -9.00 -13.98
CA GLU A 151 14.89 -9.04 -12.50
C GLU A 151 13.58 -9.44 -11.81
N HIS A 152 12.43 -9.21 -12.45
CA HIS A 152 11.11 -9.52 -11.92
C HIS A 152 10.49 -10.79 -12.51
N THR A 153 10.79 -11.13 -13.77
CA THR A 153 10.35 -12.37 -14.39
C THR A 153 11.40 -12.92 -15.37
N GLN A 154 11.61 -14.24 -15.30
CA GLN A 154 12.48 -14.97 -16.23
C GLN A 154 11.71 -15.46 -17.48
N ASP A 155 10.39 -15.40 -17.46
CA ASP A 155 9.52 -15.81 -18.54
C ASP A 155 9.47 -14.72 -19.62
N LYS A 156 9.97 -15.05 -20.80
CA LYS A 156 10.00 -14.11 -21.94
C LYS A 156 8.60 -13.75 -22.44
N ASP A 157 7.68 -14.68 -22.39
CA ASP A 157 6.30 -14.42 -22.83
C ASP A 157 5.62 -13.43 -21.87
N GLU A 158 5.87 -13.57 -20.57
CA GLU A 158 5.40 -12.62 -19.57
C GLU A 158 6.06 -11.25 -19.70
N GLN A 159 7.37 -11.20 -19.99
CA GLN A 159 8.07 -9.95 -20.28
C GLN A 159 7.44 -9.20 -21.46
N ILE A 160 7.21 -9.91 -22.56
CA ILE A 160 6.58 -9.36 -23.77
C ILE A 160 5.15 -8.90 -23.47
N GLU A 161 4.36 -9.69 -22.74
CA GLU A 161 3.01 -9.31 -22.34
C GLU A 161 3.01 -7.98 -21.57
N MET A 162 3.89 -7.83 -20.58
CA MET A 162 4.00 -6.58 -19.80
C MET A 162 4.44 -5.40 -20.67
N GLN A 163 5.36 -5.61 -21.63
CA GLN A 163 5.78 -4.56 -22.57
C GLN A 163 4.63 -4.12 -23.48
N VAL A 164 3.85 -5.07 -23.98
CA VAL A 164 2.66 -4.78 -24.81
C VAL A 164 1.62 -3.99 -24.00
N LEU A 165 1.37 -4.39 -22.75
CA LEU A 165 0.47 -3.65 -21.86
C LEU A 165 0.96 -2.23 -21.61
N ALA A 166 2.26 -2.03 -21.38
CA ALA A 166 2.85 -0.70 -21.21
C ALA A 166 2.66 0.18 -22.47
N ILE A 167 2.88 -0.37 -23.66
CA ILE A 167 2.62 0.33 -24.93
C ILE A 167 1.14 0.69 -25.04
N GLY A 168 0.24 -0.23 -24.70
CA GLY A 168 -1.21 -0.01 -24.69
C GLY A 168 -1.60 1.18 -23.79
N VAL A 169 -1.00 1.31 -22.61
CA VAL A 169 -1.25 2.47 -21.74
C VAL A 169 -0.88 3.80 -22.42
N LEU A 170 0.27 3.86 -23.08
CA LEU A 170 0.72 5.06 -23.78
C LEU A 170 -0.19 5.43 -24.95
N VAL A 171 -0.71 4.43 -25.67
CA VAL A 171 -1.59 4.65 -26.84
C VAL A 171 -3.01 5.00 -26.40
N ASP A 172 -3.60 4.23 -25.49
CA ASP A 172 -5.02 4.28 -25.20
C ASP A 172 -5.38 5.31 -24.11
N HIS A 173 -4.51 5.48 -23.11
CA HIS A 173 -4.76 6.32 -21.95
C HIS A 173 -3.97 7.65 -22.00
N VAL A 174 -2.64 7.58 -22.14
CA VAL A 174 -1.79 8.79 -22.22
C VAL A 174 -1.93 9.48 -23.56
N LYS A 175 -2.23 8.71 -24.63
CA LYS A 175 -2.37 9.18 -26.02
C LYS A 175 -1.08 9.82 -26.58
N ASP A 176 0.07 9.31 -26.15
CA ASP A 176 1.39 9.74 -26.61
C ASP A 176 2.01 8.66 -27.52
N ILE A 177 1.72 8.78 -28.81
CA ILE A 177 2.17 7.82 -29.83
C ILE A 177 3.69 7.86 -30.03
N ASP A 178 4.32 9.01 -29.89
CA ASP A 178 5.77 9.15 -30.08
C ASP A 178 6.54 8.48 -28.95
N ARG A 179 6.06 8.64 -27.70
CA ARG A 179 6.58 7.93 -26.55
C ARG A 179 6.36 6.40 -26.66
N ALA A 180 5.19 5.99 -27.15
CA ALA A 180 4.89 4.58 -27.38
C ALA A 180 5.86 3.93 -28.41
N LYS A 181 6.14 4.62 -29.52
CA LYS A 181 7.14 4.15 -30.51
C LYS A 181 8.55 4.08 -29.93
N THR A 182 8.95 5.11 -29.17
CA THR A 182 10.27 5.14 -28.54
C THR A 182 10.44 3.96 -27.58
N TYR A 183 9.45 3.71 -26.74
CA TYR A 183 9.48 2.59 -25.81
C TYR A 183 9.47 1.23 -26.52
N ALA A 184 8.65 1.04 -27.56
CA ALA A 184 8.63 -0.17 -28.36
C ALA A 184 10.00 -0.47 -29.00
N THR A 185 10.70 0.54 -29.50
CA THR A 185 12.05 0.37 -30.05
C THR A 185 13.06 -0.09 -28.99
N GLN A 186 12.93 0.41 -27.76
CA GLN A 186 13.79 -0.01 -26.64
C GLN A 186 13.54 -1.46 -26.20
N CYS A 187 12.34 -1.99 -26.42
CA CYS A 187 12.00 -3.38 -26.09
C CYS A 187 12.60 -4.39 -27.10
N ASP A 188 12.94 -3.95 -28.30
CA ASP A 188 13.51 -4.80 -29.38
C ASP A 188 15.06 -4.94 -29.28
N GLU A 189 15.72 -4.18 -28.41
CA GLU A 189 17.16 -4.21 -28.14
C GLU A 189 17.52 -5.21 -27.02
#